data_6eb4040c401aeb583675f3469867808b
#
_entry.id   6eb4040c401aeb583675f3469867808b
#
_cell.length_a   1.000
_cell.length_b   1.000
_cell.length_c   1.000
_cell.angle_alpha   90.00
_cell.angle_beta   90.00
_cell.angle_gamma   90.00
#
_symmetry.space_group_name_H-M   'P 1'
#
loop_
_entity.id
_entity.type
_entity.pdbx_description
1 polymer ?
#
loop_
_entity_poly.entity_id
_entity_poly.type
_entity_poly.pdbx_seq_one_letter_code
_entity_poly.pdbx_strand_id
1 'polypeptide(L)'
;MESSVPLAILIVLLLLLIFIVVLLAKTVRIIPQARAGVVERFGKYLKTLPAGLNIVVPFVDRVRYLIDLREQVVSFPPQPVITEDNLVVSIDTVIYFQVTDPIAATYEIANYIQAVEQLTMTTLRNIVGGMDLEQTLTSREQINSGLRGVLDEATGKWGIRVNRVEIKGIDPPPSIKDAMEKQMRADRDKRALILTAEGQRQSAILTAEGNKQSAILNAEGDRESQILRAQADRESQILRAQGEGQAIQTVFQAIHDGQPDQSLLAYQYLQMMPKIAEGDANKVWIVPSEIGKALEGLGSTMNSLQGIPQD
;
A
#
# COMPACT_ATOMS: atom_id res chain seq x y z
N MET A 1 -48.50 89.48 7.91
CA MET A 1 -48.97 88.09 7.85
C MET A 1 -48.68 87.43 6.54
N GLU A 2 -47.99 88.02 5.54
CA GLU A 2 -47.75 87.43 4.21
C GLU A 2 -46.46 86.58 4.07
N SER A 3 -45.50 86.73 5.04
CA SER A 3 -44.22 85.98 4.96
C SER A 3 -44.25 84.56 5.54
N SER A 4 -45.28 84.20 6.31
CA SER A 4 -45.42 82.82 6.96
C SER A 4 -45.99 81.79 6.02
N VAL A 5 -46.76 82.16 5.03
CA VAL A 5 -47.37 81.21 4.05
C VAL A 5 -46.34 80.56 3.13
N PRO A 6 -45.36 81.26 2.52
CA PRO A 6 -44.34 80.65 1.70
C PRO A 6 -43.39 79.72 2.52
N LEU A 7 -43.11 80.02 3.76
CA LEU A 7 -42.29 79.21 4.69
C LEU A 7 -43.02 77.90 5.06
N ALA A 8 -44.34 77.93 5.31
CA ALA A 8 -45.15 76.78 5.62
C ALA A 8 -45.23 75.78 4.41
N ILE A 9 -45.38 76.37 3.22
CA ILE A 9 -45.39 75.52 1.97
C ILE A 9 -44.03 74.89 1.75
N LEU A 10 -42.92 75.58 2.00
CA LEU A 10 -41.56 75.05 1.86
C LEU A 10 -41.30 73.92 2.87
N ILE A 11 -41.79 74.02 4.11
CA ILE A 11 -41.69 72.97 5.14
C ILE A 11 -42.50 71.73 4.70
N VAL A 12 -43.72 71.92 4.21
CA VAL A 12 -44.55 70.81 3.76
C VAL A 12 -43.92 70.07 2.53
N LEU A 13 -43.35 70.81 1.59
CA LEU A 13 -42.62 70.21 0.46
C LEU A 13 -41.36 69.44 0.91
N LEU A 14 -40.61 69.96 1.89
CA LEU A 14 -39.47 69.29 2.46
C LEU A 14 -39.88 67.99 3.17
N LEU A 15 -40.94 68.00 3.95
CA LEU A 15 -41.47 66.81 4.62
C LEU A 15 -41.99 65.78 3.60
N LEU A 16 -42.64 66.21 2.54
CA LEU A 16 -43.10 65.34 1.45
C LEU A 16 -41.92 64.73 0.68
N LEU A 17 -40.84 65.48 0.42
CA LEU A 17 -39.61 64.98 -0.18
C LEU A 17 -38.94 63.93 0.67
N ILE A 18 -38.78 64.20 1.99
CA ILE A 18 -38.25 63.26 2.95
C ILE A 18 -39.09 61.96 3.00
N PHE A 19 -40.42 62.10 3.01
CA PHE A 19 -41.34 60.96 3.01
C PHE A 19 -41.15 60.10 1.74
N ILE A 20 -41.04 60.72 0.57
CA ILE A 20 -40.82 60.02 -0.71
C ILE A 20 -39.43 59.30 -0.66
N VAL A 21 -38.38 59.95 -0.18
CA VAL A 21 -37.05 59.35 -0.09
C VAL A 21 -37.06 58.16 0.89
N VAL A 22 -37.69 58.27 2.04
CA VAL A 22 -37.86 57.16 3.00
C VAL A 22 -38.69 56.01 2.37
N LEU A 23 -39.71 56.33 1.63
CA LEU A 23 -40.56 55.37 0.95
C LEU A 23 -39.77 54.59 -0.13
N LEU A 24 -38.97 55.27 -0.93
CA LEU A 24 -38.08 54.66 -1.93
C LEU A 24 -37.01 53.81 -1.26
N ALA A 25 -36.39 54.30 -0.20
CA ALA A 25 -35.35 53.52 0.54
C ALA A 25 -35.92 52.23 1.16
N LYS A 26 -37.17 52.25 1.63
CA LYS A 26 -37.83 51.05 2.15
C LYS A 26 -38.38 50.08 1.11
N THR A 27 -38.55 50.55 -0.14
CA THR A 27 -39.02 49.76 -1.27
C THR A 27 -37.97 48.78 -1.76
N VAL A 28 -36.70 49.13 -1.66
CA VAL A 28 -35.58 48.33 -2.10
C VAL A 28 -35.15 47.41 -0.97
N ARG A 29 -35.15 46.08 -1.23
CA ARG A 29 -34.64 45.03 -0.34
C ARG A 29 -33.57 44.24 -1.01
N ILE A 30 -32.42 44.15 -0.40
CA ILE A 30 -31.30 43.34 -0.85
C ILE A 30 -31.33 42.04 -0.05
N ILE A 31 -31.45 40.90 -0.76
CA ILE A 31 -31.40 39.57 -0.18
C ILE A 31 -30.02 39.01 -0.45
N PRO A 32 -29.30 38.55 0.60
CA PRO A 32 -27.98 37.93 0.45
C PRO A 32 -28.03 36.66 -0.41
N GLN A 33 -26.88 36.31 -1.00
CA GLN A 33 -26.71 35.08 -1.77
C GLN A 33 -27.06 33.84 -0.90
N ALA A 34 -27.66 32.82 -1.52
CA ALA A 34 -28.08 31.59 -0.88
C ALA A 34 -29.14 31.76 0.22
N ARG A 35 -29.92 32.85 0.18
CA ARG A 35 -31.11 33.07 1.02
C ARG A 35 -32.31 33.39 0.19
N ALA A 36 -33.49 33.04 0.70
CA ALA A 36 -34.76 33.40 0.09
C ALA A 36 -35.62 34.14 1.11
N GLY A 37 -36.22 35.25 0.69
CA GLY A 37 -37.14 36.04 1.52
C GLY A 37 -38.60 35.69 1.20
N VAL A 38 -39.37 35.26 2.21
CA VAL A 38 -40.80 35.00 2.06
C VAL A 38 -41.57 36.27 2.41
N VAL A 39 -42.34 36.80 1.44
CA VAL A 39 -43.11 38.06 1.55
C VAL A 39 -44.55 37.73 1.75
N GLU A 40 -45.13 38.36 2.81
CA GLU A 40 -46.55 38.34 3.12
C GLU A 40 -47.16 39.74 2.84
N ARG A 41 -48.36 39.72 2.25
CA ARG A 41 -49.22 40.89 2.11
C ARG A 41 -50.49 40.63 2.94
N PHE A 42 -50.70 41.48 3.97
CA PHE A 42 -51.82 41.31 4.90
C PHE A 42 -51.97 39.91 5.49
N GLY A 43 -50.84 39.21 5.77
CA GLY A 43 -50.84 37.88 6.34
C GLY A 43 -50.97 36.75 5.33
N LYS A 44 -51.10 37.03 4.02
CA LYS A 44 -51.15 36.03 2.96
C LYS A 44 -49.85 36.01 2.19
N TYR A 45 -49.34 34.82 1.87
CA TYR A 45 -48.17 34.67 0.99
C TYR A 45 -48.39 35.41 -0.36
N LEU A 46 -47.44 36.19 -0.76
CA LEU A 46 -47.43 36.91 -2.02
C LEU A 46 -46.41 36.38 -3.02
N LYS A 47 -45.14 36.38 -2.60
CA LYS A 47 -44.01 35.96 -3.44
C LYS A 47 -42.78 35.62 -2.60
N THR A 48 -41.89 34.86 -3.18
CA THR A 48 -40.57 34.60 -2.66
C THR A 48 -39.55 35.49 -3.36
N LEU A 49 -38.69 36.19 -2.59
CA LEU A 49 -37.63 37.04 -3.10
C LEU A 49 -36.37 36.21 -3.27
N PRO A 50 -35.83 36.09 -4.49
CA PRO A 50 -34.51 35.47 -4.71
C PRO A 50 -33.39 36.37 -4.22
N ALA A 51 -32.16 35.85 -4.18
CA ALA A 51 -30.97 36.62 -3.88
C ALA A 51 -30.78 37.77 -4.88
N GLY A 52 -30.34 38.92 -4.37
CA GLY A 52 -30.14 40.14 -5.15
C GLY A 52 -31.06 41.28 -4.77
N LEU A 53 -31.23 42.23 -5.67
CA LEU A 53 -32.04 43.42 -5.48
C LEU A 53 -33.52 43.12 -5.81
N ASN A 54 -34.37 43.33 -4.82
CA ASN A 54 -35.82 43.10 -4.94
C ASN A 54 -36.62 44.36 -4.56
N ILE A 55 -37.78 44.49 -5.20
CA ILE A 55 -38.73 45.60 -4.95
C ILE A 55 -39.91 45.06 -4.15
N VAL A 56 -40.18 45.71 -3.02
CA VAL A 56 -41.25 45.37 -2.09
C VAL A 56 -42.06 46.65 -1.79
N VAL A 57 -43.37 46.56 -1.79
CA VAL A 57 -44.24 47.73 -1.49
C VAL A 57 -44.17 48.00 0.03
N PRO A 58 -43.61 49.14 0.44
CA PRO A 58 -43.50 49.47 1.86
C PRO A 58 -44.88 49.62 2.49
N PHE A 59 -45.00 49.31 3.80
CA PHE A 59 -46.22 49.28 4.64
C PHE A 59 -47.24 48.18 4.32
N VAL A 60 -47.30 47.68 3.08
CA VAL A 60 -48.24 46.61 2.65
C VAL A 60 -47.60 45.25 2.67
N ASP A 61 -46.40 45.18 2.13
CA ASP A 61 -45.63 43.94 2.00
C ASP A 61 -44.61 43.83 3.15
N ARG A 62 -44.57 42.65 3.77
CA ARG A 62 -43.59 42.38 4.86
C ARG A 62 -42.80 41.15 4.54
N VAL A 63 -41.46 41.26 4.53
CA VAL A 63 -40.57 40.10 4.54
C VAL A 63 -40.65 39.41 5.90
N ARG A 64 -41.40 38.30 5.99
CA ARG A 64 -41.68 37.61 7.23
C ARG A 64 -40.53 36.74 7.69
N TYR A 65 -40.00 35.94 6.74
CA TYR A 65 -38.95 34.98 6.98
C TYR A 65 -37.84 35.11 5.96
N LEU A 66 -36.62 34.93 6.43
CA LEU A 66 -35.40 34.87 5.59
C LEU A 66 -34.82 33.46 5.77
N ILE A 67 -35.08 32.59 4.80
CA ILE A 67 -34.68 31.18 4.84
C ILE A 67 -33.30 31.00 4.22
N ASP A 68 -32.42 30.29 4.89
CA ASP A 68 -31.09 29.90 4.38
C ASP A 68 -31.26 28.64 3.50
N LEU A 69 -30.78 28.70 2.27
CA LEU A 69 -30.87 27.62 1.28
C LEU A 69 -29.61 26.76 1.24
N ARG A 70 -28.59 27.11 2.01
CA ARG A 70 -27.37 26.30 2.11
C ARG A 70 -27.66 25.04 2.90
N GLU A 71 -26.78 24.04 2.71
CA GLU A 71 -26.78 22.86 3.56
C GLU A 71 -26.54 23.25 5.03
N GLN A 72 -27.41 22.78 5.89
CA GLN A 72 -27.35 22.98 7.32
C GLN A 72 -27.10 21.65 8.02
N VAL A 73 -26.39 21.73 9.16
CA VAL A 73 -26.04 20.57 9.97
C VAL A 73 -26.69 20.72 11.33
N VAL A 74 -27.46 19.73 11.72
CA VAL A 74 -28.06 19.68 13.06
C VAL A 74 -27.67 18.40 13.75
N SER A 75 -27.13 18.51 14.95
CA SER A 75 -26.80 17.39 15.82
C SER A 75 -27.93 17.24 16.85
N PHE A 76 -28.49 16.04 16.93
CA PHE A 76 -29.49 15.71 17.91
C PHE A 76 -28.84 15.05 19.12
N PRO A 77 -29.38 15.27 20.33
CA PRO A 77 -28.85 14.66 21.54
C PRO A 77 -29.04 13.14 21.52
N PRO A 78 -28.26 12.39 22.31
CA PRO A 78 -28.37 10.93 22.41
C PRO A 78 -29.78 10.49 22.77
N GLN A 79 -30.32 9.58 21.97
CA GLN A 79 -31.68 9.03 22.16
C GLN A 79 -31.60 7.59 22.67
N PRO A 80 -32.30 7.22 23.75
CA PRO A 80 -32.33 5.86 24.20
C PRO A 80 -33.24 5.03 23.26
N VAL A 81 -32.72 3.93 22.76
CA VAL A 81 -33.42 2.98 21.89
C VAL A 81 -33.19 1.57 22.44
N ILE A 82 -34.19 0.71 22.30
CA ILE A 82 -34.14 -0.69 22.74
C ILE A 82 -33.85 -1.54 21.48
N THR A 83 -32.82 -2.35 21.54
CA THR A 83 -32.45 -3.32 20.50
C THR A 83 -33.30 -4.60 20.57
N GLU A 84 -33.24 -5.48 19.56
CA GLU A 84 -33.97 -6.74 19.52
C GLU A 84 -33.63 -7.66 20.73
N ASP A 85 -32.35 -7.64 21.14
CA ASP A 85 -31.84 -8.37 22.32
C ASP A 85 -32.18 -7.70 23.68
N ASN A 86 -33.12 -6.74 23.66
CA ASN A 86 -33.64 -6.02 24.82
C ASN A 86 -32.62 -5.21 25.63
N LEU A 87 -31.60 -4.68 24.94
CA LEU A 87 -30.61 -3.78 25.51
C LEU A 87 -30.95 -2.32 25.19
N VAL A 88 -30.78 -1.42 26.17
CA VAL A 88 -30.96 0.01 25.96
C VAL A 88 -29.66 0.61 25.49
N VAL A 89 -29.64 1.17 24.29
CA VAL A 89 -28.48 1.89 23.72
C VAL A 89 -28.81 3.35 23.51
N SER A 90 -27.85 4.23 23.76
CA SER A 90 -28.00 5.66 23.49
C SER A 90 -27.32 5.98 22.15
N ILE A 91 -28.10 6.53 21.22
CA ILE A 91 -27.62 6.83 19.87
C ILE A 91 -27.74 8.32 19.59
N ASP A 92 -26.66 8.97 19.24
CA ASP A 92 -26.64 10.36 18.79
C ASP A 92 -26.46 10.41 17.27
N THR A 93 -27.21 11.34 16.65
CA THR A 93 -27.26 11.48 15.19
C THR A 93 -26.98 12.90 14.73
N VAL A 94 -26.40 13.02 13.55
CA VAL A 94 -26.17 14.28 12.85
C VAL A 94 -26.88 14.21 11.50
N ILE A 95 -27.65 15.24 11.18
CA ILE A 95 -28.40 15.31 9.93
C ILE A 95 -27.92 16.51 9.13
N TYR A 96 -27.64 16.25 7.86
CA TYR A 96 -27.29 17.24 6.84
C TYR A 96 -28.50 17.42 5.94
N PHE A 97 -29.07 18.63 5.93
CA PHE A 97 -30.26 18.94 5.14
C PHE A 97 -30.15 20.32 4.53
N GLN A 98 -30.95 20.55 3.50
CA GLN A 98 -31.10 21.87 2.90
C GLN A 98 -32.56 22.17 2.61
N VAL A 99 -32.94 23.43 2.68
CA VAL A 99 -34.27 23.86 2.30
C VAL A 99 -34.30 24.05 0.77
N THR A 100 -35.16 23.28 0.10
CA THR A 100 -35.35 23.36 -1.35
C THR A 100 -36.54 24.22 -1.74
N ASP A 101 -37.61 24.21 -0.92
CA ASP A 101 -38.77 25.07 -1.08
C ASP A 101 -39.02 25.92 0.17
N PRO A 102 -38.67 27.22 0.13
CA PRO A 102 -38.90 28.15 1.22
C PRO A 102 -40.38 28.32 1.60
N ILE A 103 -41.31 28.11 0.67
CA ILE A 103 -42.73 28.27 0.90
C ILE A 103 -43.24 27.11 1.78
N ALA A 104 -42.95 25.90 1.34
CA ALA A 104 -43.35 24.70 2.10
C ALA A 104 -42.70 24.68 3.49
N ALA A 105 -41.39 25.04 3.58
CA ALA A 105 -40.67 25.12 4.87
C ALA A 105 -41.25 26.18 5.84
N THR A 106 -41.96 27.17 5.32
CA THR A 106 -42.54 28.25 6.13
C THR A 106 -44.00 27.93 6.56
N TYR A 107 -44.81 27.35 5.65
CA TYR A 107 -46.25 27.25 5.86
C TYR A 107 -46.78 25.85 6.09
N GLU A 108 -46.07 24.80 5.64
CA GLU A 108 -46.49 23.43 5.83
C GLU A 108 -46.15 22.87 7.22
N ILE A 109 -45.15 23.47 7.86
CA ILE A 109 -44.71 23.04 9.20
C ILE A 109 -44.27 24.20 10.07
N ALA A 110 -44.66 24.21 11.34
CA ALA A 110 -44.30 25.30 12.24
C ALA A 110 -42.83 25.30 12.67
N ASN A 111 -42.25 24.12 12.89
CA ASN A 111 -40.84 23.96 13.26
C ASN A 111 -40.31 22.68 12.62
N TYR A 112 -39.71 22.83 11.47
CA TYR A 112 -39.15 21.69 10.72
C TYR A 112 -38.00 20.99 11.44
N ILE A 113 -37.15 21.72 12.20
CA ILE A 113 -36.04 21.12 12.94
C ILE A 113 -36.57 20.14 13.98
N GLN A 114 -37.54 20.58 14.77
CA GLN A 114 -38.18 19.73 15.79
C GLN A 114 -38.92 18.54 15.18
N ALA A 115 -39.54 18.74 14.03
CA ALA A 115 -40.26 17.66 13.34
C ALA A 115 -39.28 16.63 12.78
N VAL A 116 -38.14 17.06 12.19
CA VAL A 116 -37.07 16.16 11.74
C VAL A 116 -36.51 15.39 12.93
N GLU A 117 -36.29 16.02 14.08
CA GLU A 117 -35.83 15.36 15.30
C GLU A 117 -36.79 14.23 15.73
N GLN A 118 -38.08 14.51 15.85
CA GLN A 118 -39.08 13.53 16.26
C GLN A 118 -39.19 12.37 15.26
N LEU A 119 -39.16 12.70 13.97
CA LEU A 119 -39.18 11.70 12.91
C LEU A 119 -37.93 10.81 12.94
N THR A 120 -36.74 11.42 13.13
CA THR A 120 -35.48 10.69 13.28
C THR A 120 -35.54 9.72 14.45
N MET A 121 -36.04 10.19 15.60
CA MET A 121 -36.17 9.41 16.82
C MET A 121 -37.09 8.19 16.64
N THR A 122 -38.24 8.39 15.99
CA THR A 122 -39.20 7.28 15.75
C THR A 122 -38.68 6.30 14.72
N THR A 123 -38.06 6.78 13.65
CA THR A 123 -37.49 5.94 12.59
C THR A 123 -36.28 5.16 13.11
N LEU A 124 -35.39 5.82 13.86
CA LEU A 124 -34.25 5.18 14.51
C LEU A 124 -34.69 4.02 15.42
N ARG A 125 -35.72 4.28 16.24
CA ARG A 125 -36.30 3.23 17.10
C ARG A 125 -36.83 2.04 16.32
N ASN A 126 -37.48 2.27 15.19
CA ASN A 126 -37.99 1.20 14.34
C ASN A 126 -36.88 0.39 13.68
N ILE A 127 -35.83 1.06 13.17
CA ILE A 127 -34.71 0.37 12.51
C ILE A 127 -33.90 -0.43 13.53
N VAL A 128 -33.47 0.21 14.62
CA VAL A 128 -32.62 -0.43 15.64
C VAL A 128 -33.37 -1.47 16.45
N GLY A 129 -34.69 -1.28 16.67
CA GLY A 129 -35.54 -2.27 17.36
C GLY A 129 -35.67 -3.62 16.62
N GLY A 130 -35.32 -3.69 15.34
CA GLY A 130 -35.23 -4.93 14.56
C GLY A 130 -33.80 -5.45 14.38
N MET A 131 -32.81 -4.93 15.14
CA MET A 131 -31.40 -5.31 15.09
C MET A 131 -30.91 -5.68 16.50
N ASP A 132 -30.04 -6.67 16.59
CA ASP A 132 -29.28 -6.93 17.81
C ASP A 132 -28.19 -5.86 18.05
N LEU A 133 -27.56 -5.87 19.21
CA LEU A 133 -26.53 -4.89 19.56
C LEU A 133 -25.32 -5.00 18.64
N GLU A 134 -24.88 -6.20 18.27
CA GLU A 134 -23.71 -6.40 17.41
C GLU A 134 -23.97 -5.87 16.01
N GLN A 135 -25.14 -6.16 15.43
CA GLN A 135 -25.57 -5.61 14.14
C GLN A 135 -25.69 -4.09 14.19
N THR A 136 -26.25 -3.53 15.27
CA THR A 136 -26.38 -2.08 15.45
C THR A 136 -25.02 -1.40 15.45
N LEU A 137 -24.00 -1.99 16.06
CA LEU A 137 -22.64 -1.45 16.09
C LEU A 137 -21.89 -1.59 14.77
N THR A 138 -22.15 -2.69 14.04
CA THR A 138 -21.40 -3.02 12.80
C THR A 138 -22.07 -2.49 11.53
N SER A 139 -23.42 -2.37 11.51
CA SER A 139 -24.20 -2.03 10.32
C SER A 139 -24.63 -0.57 10.25
N ARG A 140 -23.78 0.36 10.70
CA ARG A 140 -24.07 1.80 10.73
C ARG A 140 -24.50 2.34 9.36
N GLU A 141 -23.88 1.88 8.29
CA GLU A 141 -24.20 2.29 6.92
C GLU A 141 -25.65 1.93 6.54
N GLN A 142 -26.11 0.75 6.95
CA GLN A 142 -27.48 0.30 6.72
C GLN A 142 -28.48 1.17 7.51
N ILE A 143 -28.17 1.52 8.76
CA ILE A 143 -29.02 2.39 9.58
C ILE A 143 -29.06 3.80 8.97
N ASN A 144 -27.91 4.36 8.58
CA ASN A 144 -27.81 5.69 7.98
C ASN A 144 -28.63 5.77 6.66
N SER A 145 -28.51 4.75 5.80
CA SER A 145 -29.25 4.71 4.53
C SER A 145 -30.75 4.53 4.73
N GLY A 146 -31.15 3.69 5.68
CA GLY A 146 -32.56 3.50 6.04
C GLY A 146 -33.17 4.77 6.64
N LEU A 147 -32.48 5.43 7.57
CA LEU A 147 -32.89 6.72 8.12
C LEU A 147 -33.03 7.77 7.02
N ARG A 148 -32.02 7.92 6.17
CA ARG A 148 -32.04 8.90 5.09
C ARG A 148 -33.24 8.69 4.17
N GLY A 149 -33.53 7.44 3.76
CA GLY A 149 -34.65 7.14 2.85
C GLY A 149 -36.00 7.58 3.43
N VAL A 150 -36.29 7.19 4.66
CA VAL A 150 -37.55 7.56 5.34
C VAL A 150 -37.64 9.05 5.62
N LEU A 151 -36.55 9.67 6.05
CA LEU A 151 -36.51 11.10 6.34
C LEU A 151 -36.69 11.94 5.06
N ASP A 152 -36.00 11.63 3.97
CA ASP A 152 -36.11 12.38 2.72
C ASP A 152 -37.53 12.31 2.12
N GLU A 153 -38.15 11.15 2.17
CA GLU A 153 -39.55 10.98 1.73
C GLU A 153 -40.51 11.83 2.57
N ALA A 154 -40.40 11.78 3.89
CA ALA A 154 -41.30 12.49 4.77
C ALA A 154 -41.07 14.01 4.74
N THR A 155 -39.81 14.47 4.71
CA THR A 155 -39.46 15.90 4.74
C THR A 155 -39.63 16.60 3.39
N GLY A 156 -39.74 15.86 2.30
CA GLY A 156 -40.01 16.39 0.98
C GLY A 156 -41.29 17.25 0.93
N LYS A 157 -42.32 16.88 1.69
CA LYS A 157 -43.58 17.65 1.83
C LYS A 157 -43.37 19.00 2.50
N TRP A 158 -42.35 19.13 3.32
CA TRP A 158 -41.99 20.37 4.01
C TRP A 158 -40.97 21.20 3.22
N GLY A 159 -40.67 20.82 1.96
CA GLY A 159 -39.69 21.52 1.14
C GLY A 159 -38.26 21.37 1.63
N ILE A 160 -37.95 20.30 2.36
CA ILE A 160 -36.65 20.01 2.92
C ILE A 160 -36.11 18.74 2.29
N ARG A 161 -34.88 18.75 1.87
CA ARG A 161 -34.16 17.58 1.40
C ARG A 161 -33.12 17.16 2.42
N VAL A 162 -33.17 15.89 2.82
CA VAL A 162 -32.13 15.29 3.68
C VAL A 162 -31.06 14.69 2.81
N ASN A 163 -29.88 15.32 2.80
CA ASN A 163 -28.76 14.88 1.98
C ASN A 163 -28.06 13.66 2.59
N ARG A 164 -27.83 13.71 3.91
CA ARG A 164 -27.10 12.68 4.62
C ARG A 164 -27.52 12.62 6.09
N VAL A 165 -27.54 11.41 6.63
CA VAL A 165 -27.73 11.13 8.05
C VAL A 165 -26.53 10.32 8.52
N GLU A 166 -25.97 10.68 9.65
CA GLU A 166 -24.84 9.98 10.24
C GLU A 166 -25.07 9.72 11.73
N ILE A 167 -24.76 8.50 12.14
CA ILE A 167 -24.68 8.17 13.55
C ILE A 167 -23.33 8.61 14.07
N LYS A 168 -23.33 9.51 15.05
CA LYS A 168 -22.12 10.03 15.69
C LYS A 168 -21.56 9.02 16.70
N GLY A 169 -22.42 8.45 17.54
CA GLY A 169 -22.05 7.47 18.55
C GLY A 169 -23.19 6.49 18.84
N ILE A 170 -22.83 5.30 19.31
CA ILE A 170 -23.74 4.30 19.84
C ILE A 170 -23.13 3.84 21.17
N ASP A 171 -23.75 4.22 22.27
CA ASP A 171 -23.27 3.94 23.61
C ASP A 171 -24.15 2.91 24.30
N PRO A 172 -23.70 1.65 24.43
CA PRO A 172 -24.41 0.64 25.21
C PRO A 172 -24.21 0.88 26.71
N PRO A 173 -25.01 0.24 27.58
CA PRO A 173 -24.84 0.30 29.03
C PRO A 173 -23.42 -0.11 29.46
N PRO A 174 -22.87 0.53 30.51
CA PRO A 174 -21.48 0.27 30.93
C PRO A 174 -21.20 -1.22 31.23
N SER A 175 -22.13 -1.92 31.83
CA SER A 175 -21.99 -3.35 32.14
C SER A 175 -21.84 -4.23 30.91
N ILE A 176 -22.54 -3.90 29.84
CA ILE A 176 -22.48 -4.60 28.57
C ILE A 176 -21.17 -4.24 27.82
N LYS A 177 -20.78 -2.97 27.86
CA LYS A 177 -19.53 -2.50 27.29
C LYS A 177 -18.33 -3.24 27.90
N ASP A 178 -18.27 -3.36 29.22
CA ASP A 178 -17.23 -4.09 29.94
C ASP A 178 -17.20 -5.58 29.56
N ALA A 179 -18.37 -6.21 29.42
CA ALA A 179 -18.47 -7.60 29.00
C ALA A 179 -17.96 -7.80 27.56
N MET A 180 -18.38 -6.94 26.64
CA MET A 180 -17.95 -6.96 25.23
C MET A 180 -16.45 -6.71 25.11
N GLU A 181 -15.88 -5.76 25.88
CA GLU A 181 -14.44 -5.51 25.89
C GLU A 181 -13.66 -6.74 26.33
N LYS A 182 -14.11 -7.43 27.36
CA LYS A 182 -13.50 -8.68 27.83
C LYS A 182 -13.57 -9.80 26.78
N GLN A 183 -14.74 -9.96 26.17
CA GLN A 183 -14.95 -10.94 25.10
C GLN A 183 -14.07 -10.64 23.88
N MET A 184 -14.08 -9.39 23.42
CA MET A 184 -13.23 -8.97 22.27
C MET A 184 -11.74 -9.13 22.55
N ARG A 185 -11.31 -8.88 23.81
CA ARG A 185 -9.91 -9.11 24.22
C ARG A 185 -9.57 -10.59 24.14
N ALA A 186 -10.40 -11.45 24.70
CA ALA A 186 -10.23 -12.90 24.66
C ALA A 186 -10.19 -13.45 23.22
N ASP A 187 -11.07 -12.96 22.35
CA ASP A 187 -11.07 -13.34 20.93
C ASP A 187 -9.81 -12.87 20.17
N ARG A 188 -9.34 -11.65 20.45
CA ARG A 188 -8.08 -11.14 19.88
C ARG A 188 -6.90 -11.96 20.35
N ASP A 189 -6.83 -12.27 21.64
CA ASP A 189 -5.76 -13.09 22.24
C ASP A 189 -5.77 -14.49 21.61
N LYS A 190 -6.94 -15.12 21.47
CA LYS A 190 -7.11 -16.41 20.78
C LYS A 190 -6.62 -16.35 19.34
N ARG A 191 -7.03 -15.34 18.56
CA ARG A 191 -6.60 -15.17 17.17
C ARG A 191 -5.09 -14.91 17.09
N ALA A 192 -4.53 -14.11 18.00
CA ALA A 192 -3.09 -13.85 18.06
C ALA A 192 -2.30 -15.14 18.33
N LEU A 193 -2.76 -15.98 19.27
CA LEU A 193 -2.16 -17.28 19.55
C LEU A 193 -2.19 -18.22 18.34
N ILE A 194 -3.33 -18.30 17.64
CA ILE A 194 -3.49 -19.12 16.43
C ILE A 194 -2.52 -18.63 15.34
N LEU A 195 -2.53 -17.33 15.05
CA LEU A 195 -1.65 -16.75 14.02
C LEU A 195 -0.17 -16.93 14.35
N THR A 196 0.20 -16.81 15.64
CA THR A 196 1.56 -17.04 16.09
C THR A 196 1.97 -18.50 15.89
N ALA A 197 1.10 -19.44 16.28
CA ALA A 197 1.35 -20.88 16.10
C ALA A 197 1.42 -21.27 14.61
N GLU A 198 0.55 -20.74 13.77
CA GLU A 198 0.60 -20.93 12.33
C GLU A 198 1.88 -20.35 11.70
N GLY A 199 2.26 -19.13 12.13
CA GLY A 199 3.50 -18.49 11.70
C GLY A 199 4.74 -19.31 12.08
N GLN A 200 4.79 -19.83 13.31
CA GLN A 200 5.87 -20.71 13.75
C GLN A 200 5.92 -22.02 12.97
N ARG A 201 4.77 -22.65 12.74
CA ARG A 201 4.66 -23.84 11.91
C ARG A 201 5.14 -23.60 10.49
N GLN A 202 4.68 -22.52 9.87
CA GLN A 202 5.06 -22.17 8.51
C GLN A 202 6.57 -21.84 8.42
N SER A 203 7.10 -21.11 9.39
CA SER A 203 8.54 -20.83 9.48
C SER A 203 9.36 -22.11 9.62
N ALA A 204 8.93 -23.06 10.47
CA ALA A 204 9.61 -24.33 10.62
C ALA A 204 9.60 -25.17 9.33
N ILE A 205 8.48 -25.20 8.61
CA ILE A 205 8.35 -25.90 7.31
C ILE A 205 9.30 -25.26 6.29
N LEU A 206 9.25 -23.93 6.11
CA LEU A 206 10.10 -23.23 5.16
C LEU A 206 11.59 -23.39 5.48
N THR A 207 11.94 -23.38 6.76
CA THR A 207 13.33 -23.61 7.20
C THR A 207 13.78 -25.03 6.88
N ALA A 208 12.91 -26.02 7.14
CA ALA A 208 13.22 -27.40 6.82
C ALA A 208 13.34 -27.66 5.30
N GLU A 209 12.46 -27.07 4.52
CA GLU A 209 12.52 -27.11 3.05
C GLU A 209 13.78 -26.41 2.51
N GLY A 210 14.12 -25.24 3.05
CA GLY A 210 15.36 -24.52 2.71
C GLY A 210 16.61 -25.32 3.02
N ASN A 211 16.67 -25.96 4.19
CA ASN A 211 17.79 -26.83 4.59
C ASN A 211 17.87 -28.06 3.67
N LYS A 212 16.75 -28.69 3.36
CA LYS A 212 16.69 -29.83 2.43
C LYS A 212 17.19 -29.41 1.04
N GLN A 213 16.71 -28.29 0.52
CA GLN A 213 17.13 -27.79 -0.80
C GLN A 213 18.63 -27.44 -0.83
N SER A 214 19.12 -26.79 0.25
CA SER A 214 20.55 -26.49 0.39
C SER A 214 21.40 -27.77 0.41
N ALA A 215 20.97 -28.79 1.17
CA ALA A 215 21.67 -30.08 1.21
C ALA A 215 21.70 -30.79 -0.15
N ILE A 216 20.59 -30.75 -0.91
CA ILE A 216 20.53 -31.32 -2.27
C ILE A 216 21.49 -30.58 -3.20
N LEU A 217 21.43 -29.23 -3.22
CA LEU A 217 22.29 -28.43 -4.09
C LEU A 217 23.78 -28.60 -3.77
N ASN A 218 24.13 -28.69 -2.48
CA ASN A 218 25.50 -28.96 -2.07
C ASN A 218 25.98 -30.35 -2.53
N ALA A 219 25.13 -31.39 -2.35
CA ALA A 219 25.47 -32.74 -2.79
C ALA A 219 25.59 -32.84 -4.33
N GLU A 220 24.73 -32.16 -5.07
CA GLU A 220 24.83 -32.05 -6.53
C GLU A 220 26.10 -31.32 -6.97
N GLY A 221 26.43 -30.20 -6.32
CA GLY A 221 27.67 -29.46 -6.58
C GLY A 221 28.93 -30.27 -6.28
N ASP A 222 28.95 -31.01 -5.16
CA ASP A 222 30.06 -31.91 -4.83
C ASP A 222 30.20 -33.06 -5.85
N ARG A 223 29.08 -33.63 -6.26
CA ARG A 223 29.09 -34.69 -7.32
C ARG A 223 29.62 -34.11 -8.64
N GLU A 224 29.14 -32.98 -9.07
CA GLU A 224 29.60 -32.33 -10.31
C GLU A 224 31.08 -31.97 -10.25
N SER A 225 31.51 -31.43 -9.12
CA SER A 225 32.91 -31.13 -8.85
C SER A 225 33.82 -32.38 -8.93
N GLN A 226 33.36 -33.52 -8.36
CA GLN A 226 34.09 -34.78 -8.43
C GLN A 226 34.17 -35.31 -9.88
N ILE A 227 33.07 -35.25 -10.64
CA ILE A 227 33.05 -35.65 -12.05
C ILE A 227 34.00 -34.78 -12.88
N LEU A 228 33.93 -33.47 -12.72
CA LEU A 228 34.83 -32.53 -13.44
C LEU A 228 36.31 -32.76 -13.10
N ARG A 229 36.64 -32.99 -11.82
CA ARG A 229 37.99 -33.37 -11.41
C ARG A 229 38.47 -34.65 -12.04
N ALA A 230 37.65 -35.72 -12.00
CA ALA A 230 37.97 -37.00 -12.61
C ALA A 230 38.13 -36.89 -14.13
N GLN A 231 37.34 -36.05 -14.81
CA GLN A 231 37.47 -35.79 -16.22
C GLN A 231 38.77 -35.04 -16.53
N ALA A 232 39.07 -33.99 -15.75
CA ALA A 232 40.32 -33.20 -15.90
C ALA A 232 41.55 -34.06 -15.65
N ASP A 233 41.56 -34.93 -14.65
CA ASP A 233 42.64 -35.87 -14.35
C ASP A 233 42.83 -36.87 -15.50
N ARG A 234 41.74 -37.44 -16.04
CA ARG A 234 41.79 -38.32 -17.20
C ARG A 234 42.34 -37.60 -18.41
N GLU A 235 41.87 -36.41 -18.71
CA GLU A 235 42.35 -35.62 -19.87
C GLU A 235 43.83 -35.24 -19.69
N SER A 236 44.25 -34.84 -18.48
CA SER A 236 45.63 -34.56 -18.14
C SER A 236 46.53 -35.79 -18.35
N GLN A 237 46.06 -37.00 -17.93
CA GLN A 237 46.83 -38.24 -18.16
C GLN A 237 46.94 -38.61 -19.64
N ILE A 238 45.85 -38.43 -20.42
CA ILE A 238 45.88 -38.67 -21.86
C ILE A 238 46.83 -37.68 -22.56
N LEU A 239 46.74 -36.40 -22.23
CA LEU A 239 47.63 -35.36 -22.80
C LEU A 239 49.08 -35.60 -22.43
N ARG A 240 49.37 -36.04 -21.20
CA ARG A 240 50.74 -36.42 -20.78
C ARG A 240 51.25 -37.63 -21.55
N ALA A 241 50.45 -38.68 -21.65
CA ALA A 241 50.81 -39.89 -22.40
C ALA A 241 51.01 -39.60 -23.89
N GLN A 242 50.15 -38.75 -24.48
CA GLN A 242 50.33 -38.29 -25.88
C GLN A 242 51.62 -37.46 -26.05
N GLY A 243 51.87 -36.53 -25.10
CA GLY A 243 53.06 -35.70 -25.11
C GLY A 243 54.34 -36.55 -24.96
N GLU A 244 54.36 -37.52 -24.06
CA GLU A 244 55.44 -38.49 -23.88
C GLU A 244 55.65 -39.36 -25.14
N GLY A 245 54.55 -39.88 -25.69
CA GLY A 245 54.59 -40.64 -26.94
C GLY A 245 55.17 -39.83 -28.11
N GLN A 246 54.70 -38.60 -28.24
CA GLN A 246 55.19 -37.68 -29.28
C GLN A 246 56.65 -37.27 -29.09
N ALA A 247 57.05 -37.05 -27.82
CA ALA A 247 58.43 -36.78 -27.48
C ALA A 247 59.35 -37.96 -27.80
N ILE A 248 58.93 -39.16 -27.43
CA ILE A 248 59.65 -40.40 -27.74
C ILE A 248 59.77 -40.56 -29.27
N GLN A 249 58.67 -40.37 -30.01
CA GLN A 249 58.62 -40.50 -31.45
C GLN A 249 59.57 -39.48 -32.13
N THR A 250 59.57 -38.25 -31.66
CA THR A 250 60.47 -37.18 -32.15
C THR A 250 61.93 -37.48 -31.86
N VAL A 251 62.24 -38.02 -30.67
CA VAL A 251 63.57 -38.44 -30.31
C VAL A 251 64.07 -39.62 -31.17
N PHE A 252 63.23 -40.65 -31.36
CA PHE A 252 63.49 -41.79 -32.19
C PHE A 252 63.73 -41.37 -33.66
N GLN A 253 62.94 -40.42 -34.19
CA GLN A 253 63.08 -39.91 -35.55
C GLN A 253 64.33 -39.10 -35.69
N ALA A 254 64.69 -38.25 -34.76
CA ALA A 254 65.91 -37.51 -34.73
C ALA A 254 67.17 -38.43 -34.63
N ILE A 255 67.12 -39.53 -33.92
CA ILE A 255 68.14 -40.56 -33.84
C ILE A 255 68.31 -41.26 -35.20
N HIS A 256 67.16 -41.62 -35.83
CA HIS A 256 67.20 -42.31 -37.13
C HIS A 256 67.76 -41.43 -38.26
N ASP A 257 67.34 -40.18 -38.29
CA ASP A 257 67.82 -39.21 -39.29
C ASP A 257 69.28 -38.80 -39.09
N GLY A 258 69.83 -38.91 -37.86
CA GLY A 258 71.18 -38.51 -37.48
C GLY A 258 72.25 -39.59 -37.68
N GLN A 259 71.94 -40.80 -38.26
CA GLN A 259 72.84 -41.94 -38.39
C GLN A 259 73.61 -42.22 -37.09
N PRO A 260 72.98 -42.99 -36.15
CA PRO A 260 73.53 -43.16 -34.82
C PRO A 260 74.86 -43.87 -34.79
N ASP A 261 75.92 -43.08 -34.43
CA ASP A 261 77.21 -43.65 -34.11
C ASP A 261 77.27 -44.14 -32.66
N GLN A 262 78.07 -45.13 -32.35
CA GLN A 262 78.21 -45.78 -31.05
C GLN A 262 78.48 -44.79 -29.90
N SER A 263 79.10 -43.65 -30.22
CA SER A 263 79.40 -42.51 -29.32
C SER A 263 78.14 -41.75 -28.92
N LEU A 264 77.08 -41.63 -29.76
CA LEU A 264 75.82 -40.95 -29.47
C LEU A 264 74.98 -41.75 -28.51
N LEU A 265 74.99 -43.09 -28.65
CA LEU A 265 74.29 -43.97 -27.75
C LEU A 265 74.88 -43.94 -26.30
N ALA A 266 76.20 -43.88 -26.24
CA ALA A 266 76.91 -43.71 -24.96
C ALA A 266 76.60 -42.36 -24.26
N TYR A 267 76.45 -41.28 -25.05
CA TYR A 267 76.10 -39.95 -24.52
C TYR A 267 74.67 -39.91 -24.03
N GLN A 268 73.71 -40.49 -24.77
CA GLN A 268 72.30 -40.59 -24.30
C GLN A 268 72.17 -41.45 -22.99
N TYR A 269 72.92 -42.50 -22.88
CA TYR A 269 72.94 -43.31 -21.66
C TYR A 269 73.49 -42.51 -20.47
N LEU A 270 74.50 -41.75 -20.63
CA LEU A 270 75.05 -40.83 -19.64
C LEU A 270 74.07 -39.77 -19.21
N GLN A 271 73.22 -39.25 -20.13
CA GLN A 271 72.20 -38.26 -19.87
C GLN A 271 71.03 -38.83 -19.13
N MET A 272 70.70 -40.13 -19.30
CA MET A 272 69.64 -40.82 -18.59
C MET A 272 70.03 -41.17 -17.14
N MET A 273 71.31 -41.37 -16.86
CA MET A 273 71.83 -41.74 -15.51
C MET A 273 71.36 -40.81 -14.38
N PRO A 274 71.42 -39.47 -14.48
CA PRO A 274 70.91 -38.57 -13.46
C PRO A 274 69.42 -38.76 -13.20
N LYS A 275 68.58 -38.91 -14.26
CA LYS A 275 67.16 -39.10 -14.15
C LYS A 275 66.74 -40.40 -13.44
N ILE A 276 67.54 -41.47 -13.60
CA ILE A 276 67.38 -42.72 -12.91
C ILE A 276 67.80 -42.57 -11.42
N ALA A 277 68.67 -41.61 -11.13
CA ALA A 277 69.18 -41.35 -9.79
C ALA A 277 68.24 -40.49 -8.93
N GLU A 278 67.24 -39.80 -9.52
CA GLU A 278 66.33 -38.87 -8.83
C GLU A 278 65.14 -39.53 -8.09
N GLY A 279 64.94 -40.83 -8.07
CA GLY A 279 63.85 -41.52 -7.36
C GLY A 279 64.29 -42.09 -5.99
N ASP A 280 63.40 -42.09 -5.02
CA ASP A 280 63.59 -42.58 -3.65
C ASP A 280 63.50 -44.13 -3.47
N ALA A 281 63.38 -44.90 -4.57
CA ALA A 281 63.26 -46.34 -4.53
C ALA A 281 64.64 -47.04 -4.54
N ASN A 282 64.71 -48.25 -3.96
CA ASN A 282 65.90 -49.13 -3.99
C ASN A 282 66.40 -49.30 -5.42
N LYS A 283 67.61 -48.85 -5.74
CA LYS A 283 68.18 -48.80 -7.07
C LYS A 283 69.09 -50.02 -7.30
N VAL A 284 68.71 -50.86 -8.19
CA VAL A 284 69.58 -51.95 -8.70
C VAL A 284 70.11 -51.47 -10.06
N TRP A 285 71.43 -51.27 -10.09
CA TRP A 285 72.09 -50.88 -11.32
C TRP A 285 72.53 -52.11 -12.10
N ILE A 286 71.90 -52.36 -13.24
CA ILE A 286 72.35 -53.37 -14.18
C ILE A 286 73.10 -52.64 -15.27
N VAL A 287 74.41 -52.75 -15.27
CA VAL A 287 75.28 -52.13 -16.28
C VAL A 287 75.55 -53.21 -17.32
N PRO A 288 75.08 -53.11 -18.56
CA PRO A 288 75.38 -54.05 -19.61
C PRO A 288 76.92 -54.01 -19.92
N SER A 289 77.49 -55.18 -20.21
CA SER A 289 78.93 -55.31 -20.47
C SER A 289 79.42 -54.60 -21.73
N GLU A 290 78.45 -54.27 -22.64
CA GLU A 290 78.72 -53.51 -23.88
C GLU A 290 79.11 -52.02 -23.57
N ILE A 291 78.73 -51.45 -22.47
CA ILE A 291 79.05 -50.09 -22.07
C ILE A 291 80.50 -50.00 -21.61
N GLY A 292 80.98 -51.05 -20.98
CA GLY A 292 82.43 -51.18 -20.67
C GLY A 292 83.25 -51.05 -21.90
N LYS A 293 82.85 -51.70 -22.96
CA LYS A 293 83.55 -51.68 -24.26
C LYS A 293 83.48 -50.32 -25.00
N ALA A 294 82.33 -49.64 -24.87
CA ALA A 294 82.14 -48.27 -25.44
C ALA A 294 82.97 -47.22 -24.68
N LEU A 295 83.11 -47.38 -23.38
CA LEU A 295 84.01 -46.52 -22.59
C LEU A 295 85.47 -46.80 -22.83
N GLU A 296 85.86 -48.04 -23.05
CA GLU A 296 87.25 -48.36 -23.54
C GLU A 296 87.53 -47.75 -24.91
N GLY A 297 86.58 -47.70 -25.85
CA GLY A 297 86.69 -47.06 -27.13
C GLY A 297 86.93 -45.53 -27.03
N LEU A 298 86.19 -44.85 -26.07
CA LEU A 298 86.43 -43.44 -25.79
C LEU A 298 87.78 -43.15 -25.09
N GLY A 299 88.26 -44.05 -24.24
CA GLY A 299 89.57 -43.99 -23.64
C GLY A 299 90.71 -44.12 -24.66
N SER A 300 90.55 -45.01 -25.64
CA SER A 300 91.52 -45.18 -26.70
C SER A 300 91.60 -44.02 -27.69
N THR A 301 90.48 -43.31 -27.99
CA THR A 301 90.44 -42.10 -28.80
C THR A 301 91.00 -40.90 -28.06
N MET A 302 90.82 -40.77 -26.76
CA MET A 302 91.47 -39.73 -25.95
C MET A 302 92.98 -39.91 -25.87
N ASN A 303 93.44 -41.15 -25.78
CA ASN A 303 94.86 -41.48 -25.77
C ASN A 303 95.59 -41.25 -27.11
N SER A 304 94.84 -41.39 -28.23
CA SER A 304 95.40 -41.08 -29.58
C SER A 304 95.47 -39.55 -29.87
N LEU A 305 94.75 -38.72 -29.07
CA LEU A 305 94.80 -37.27 -29.17
C LEU A 305 95.92 -36.65 -28.30
N GLN A 306 96.56 -37.42 -27.40
CA GLN A 306 97.69 -36.99 -26.56
C GLN A 306 99.02 -37.29 -27.21
N GLY A 307 99.11 -37.86 -28.42
CA GLY A 307 100.35 -38.26 -29.15
C GLY A 307 100.67 -37.31 -30.28
N ILE A 308 100.52 -36.00 -30.12
CA ILE A 308 101.11 -35.02 -31.08
C ILE A 308 102.41 -34.52 -30.52
N PRO A 309 103.52 -34.76 -31.17
CA PRO A 309 104.82 -34.21 -30.74
C PRO A 309 104.88 -32.72 -30.91
N GLN A 310 105.27 -32.04 -29.86
CA GLN A 310 105.75 -30.63 -30.00
C GLN A 310 107.03 -30.63 -30.82
N ASP A 311 106.92 -29.99 -31.95
CA ASP A 311 108.02 -29.27 -32.56
C ASP A 311 107.50 -27.91 -33.06
#